data_27b2bd37489632a4e0aaed997a056428
#
_entry.id   27b2bd37489632a4e0aaed997a056428
#
_cell.length_a   1.000
_cell.length_b   1.000
_cell.length_c   1.000
_cell.angle_alpha   90.00
_cell.angle_beta   90.00
_cell.angle_gamma   90.00
#
_symmetry.space_group_name_H-M   'P 1'
#
loop_
_entity.id
_entity.type
_entity.pdbx_description
1 polymer ?
#
loop_
_entity_poly.entity_id
_entity_poly.type
_entity_poly.pdbx_seq_one_letter_code
_entity_poly.pdbx_strand_id
1 'polypeptide(L)'
;MDLKKRINAFLKLGEDLKQFSSEQDNELNTSLHNFLEEKTEKAIYENSWFTRDDILSAFKGVGDMLKEEKTKAWINEYPDLKKQIKKPQTIGVINAGKIQLEDIHDFISTLISG
;
A
#
# COMPACT_ATOMS: atom_id res chain seq x y z
N MET A 1 -13.50 8.04 9.29
CA MET A 1 -13.54 6.65 8.77
C MET A 1 -13.23 5.70 9.91
N ASP A 2 -14.07 4.71 10.16
CA ASP A 2 -13.82 3.74 11.22
C ASP A 2 -12.69 2.76 10.87
N LEU A 3 -12.21 2.02 11.86
CA LEU A 3 -11.09 1.10 11.70
C LEU A 3 -11.38 0.02 10.63
N LYS A 4 -12.60 -0.54 10.63
CA LYS A 4 -12.98 -1.58 9.67
C LYS A 4 -12.90 -1.07 8.23
N LYS A 5 -13.36 0.14 7.97
CA LYS A 5 -13.28 0.76 6.65
C LYS A 5 -11.83 1.02 6.23
N ARG A 6 -10.99 1.47 7.16
CA ARG A 6 -9.55 1.66 6.89
C ARG A 6 -8.87 0.34 6.54
N ILE A 7 -9.12 -0.70 7.33
CA ILE A 7 -8.57 -2.03 7.05
C ILE A 7 -9.00 -2.52 5.67
N ASN A 8 -10.30 -2.44 5.37
CA ASN A 8 -10.81 -2.89 4.08
C ASN A 8 -10.20 -2.11 2.91
N ALA A 9 -9.96 -0.81 3.08
CA ALA A 9 -9.31 0.00 2.06
C ALA A 9 -7.88 -0.50 1.78
N PHE A 10 -7.11 -0.85 2.81
CA PHE A 10 -5.76 -1.38 2.64
C PHE A 10 -5.75 -2.80 2.07
N LEU A 11 -6.71 -3.64 2.46
CA LEU A 11 -6.86 -4.97 1.84
C LEU A 11 -7.14 -4.84 0.35
N LYS A 12 -8.01 -3.93 -0.04
CA LYS A 12 -8.31 -3.66 -1.45
C LYS A 12 -7.08 -3.13 -2.19
N LEU A 13 -6.35 -2.21 -1.59
CA LEU A 13 -5.10 -1.71 -2.15
C LEU A 13 -4.11 -2.85 -2.40
N GLY A 14 -3.93 -3.74 -1.42
CA GLY A 14 -3.05 -4.89 -1.54
C GLY A 14 -3.43 -5.80 -2.69
N GLU A 15 -4.72 -6.11 -2.85
CA GLU A 15 -5.23 -6.90 -3.96
C GLU A 15 -4.96 -6.23 -5.31
N ASP A 16 -5.24 -4.93 -5.42
CA ASP A 16 -5.06 -4.17 -6.65
C ASP A 16 -3.59 -4.11 -7.07
N LEU A 17 -2.68 -3.88 -6.12
CA LEU A 17 -1.25 -3.87 -6.40
C LEU A 17 -0.75 -5.24 -6.84
N LYS A 18 -1.24 -6.30 -6.22
CA LYS A 18 -0.89 -7.66 -6.59
C LYS A 18 -1.39 -8.02 -7.97
N GLN A 19 -2.61 -7.65 -8.31
CA GLN A 19 -3.19 -7.83 -9.64
C GLN A 19 -2.36 -7.10 -10.71
N PHE A 20 -2.02 -5.85 -10.46
CA PHE A 20 -1.19 -5.08 -11.37
C PHE A 20 0.19 -5.72 -11.58
N SER A 21 0.80 -6.25 -10.51
CA SER A 21 2.13 -6.85 -10.57
C SER A 21 2.18 -8.17 -11.34
N SER A 22 1.07 -8.88 -11.45
CA SER A 22 1.01 -10.18 -12.14
C SER A 22 1.16 -10.09 -13.65
N GLU A 23 0.82 -8.96 -14.25
CA GLU A 23 0.81 -8.69 -15.70
C GLU A 23 -0.02 -9.66 -16.56
N GLN A 24 -0.49 -10.76 -15.98
CA GLN A 24 -1.34 -11.76 -16.62
C GLN A 24 -2.68 -11.83 -15.91
N ASP A 25 -3.75 -12.09 -16.68
CA ASP A 25 -5.11 -12.22 -16.13
C ASP A 25 -5.51 -11.06 -15.22
N ASN A 26 -5.19 -9.86 -15.69
CA ASN A 26 -5.36 -8.65 -14.90
C ASN A 26 -6.82 -8.21 -14.91
N GLU A 27 -7.50 -8.39 -13.77
CA GLU A 27 -8.90 -8.00 -13.58
C GLU A 27 -9.08 -6.57 -13.09
N LEU A 28 -7.99 -5.79 -13.05
CA LEU A 28 -8.06 -4.41 -12.62
C LEU A 28 -8.95 -3.57 -13.51
N ASN A 29 -9.64 -2.62 -12.90
CA ASN A 29 -10.31 -1.55 -13.62
C ASN A 29 -9.32 -0.85 -14.57
N THR A 30 -9.75 -0.60 -15.80
CA THR A 30 -8.88 -0.01 -16.83
C THR A 30 -8.30 1.35 -16.41
N SER A 31 -9.08 2.19 -15.73
CA SER A 31 -8.61 3.49 -15.26
C SER A 31 -7.51 3.34 -14.20
N LEU A 32 -7.66 2.41 -13.27
CA LEU A 32 -6.65 2.13 -12.25
C LEU A 32 -5.40 1.54 -12.87
N HIS A 33 -5.56 0.59 -13.78
CA HIS A 33 -4.44 -0.02 -14.50
C HIS A 33 -3.62 1.06 -15.23
N ASN A 34 -4.28 1.92 -15.98
CA ASN A 34 -3.61 2.99 -16.73
C ASN A 34 -2.92 3.99 -15.80
N PHE A 35 -3.55 4.31 -14.67
CA PHE A 35 -2.95 5.17 -13.66
C PHE A 35 -1.65 4.58 -13.10
N LEU A 36 -1.66 3.30 -12.73
CA LEU A 36 -0.48 2.61 -12.20
C LEU A 36 0.62 2.47 -13.25
N GLU A 37 0.26 2.19 -14.52
CA GLU A 37 1.22 2.17 -15.62
C GLU A 37 1.90 3.53 -15.81
N GLU A 38 1.11 4.59 -15.84
CA GLU A 38 1.65 5.96 -15.98
C GLU A 38 2.61 6.30 -14.84
N LYS A 39 2.23 5.99 -13.60
CA LYS A 39 3.08 6.26 -12.43
C LYS A 39 4.34 5.41 -12.41
N THR A 40 4.26 4.17 -12.87
CA THR A 40 5.42 3.28 -12.99
C THR A 40 6.42 3.83 -14.01
N GLU A 41 5.94 4.20 -15.20
CA GLU A 41 6.78 4.78 -16.24
C GLU A 41 7.43 6.10 -15.80
N LYS A 42 6.66 6.94 -15.12
CA LYS A 42 7.16 8.21 -14.57
C LYS A 42 8.26 7.97 -13.53
N ALA A 43 8.07 7.00 -12.64
CA ALA A 43 9.06 6.68 -11.61
C ALA A 43 10.38 6.21 -12.24
N ILE A 44 10.33 5.38 -13.26
CA ILE A 44 11.51 4.90 -13.99
C ILE A 44 12.23 6.08 -14.68
N TYR A 45 11.45 6.98 -15.28
CA TYR A 45 12.00 8.16 -15.95
C TYR A 45 12.70 9.10 -14.97
N GLU A 46 12.10 9.37 -13.81
CA GLU A 46 12.62 10.29 -12.81
C GLU A 46 13.80 9.71 -12.01
N ASN A 47 13.86 8.40 -11.85
CA ASN A 47 14.93 7.74 -11.11
C ASN A 47 15.37 6.47 -11.82
N SER A 48 16.52 6.53 -12.47
CA SER A 48 17.07 5.43 -13.26
C SER A 48 17.45 4.19 -12.44
N TRP A 49 17.48 4.30 -11.10
CA TRP A 49 17.66 3.15 -10.21
C TRP A 49 16.43 2.26 -10.13
N PHE A 50 15.28 2.80 -10.53
CA PHE A 50 14.03 2.04 -10.54
C PHE A 50 13.88 1.31 -11.88
N THR A 51 13.73 -0.01 -11.82
CA THR A 51 13.37 -0.82 -12.98
C THR A 51 11.92 -1.24 -12.88
N ARG A 52 11.30 -1.58 -14.02
CA ARG A 52 9.93 -2.08 -14.01
C ARG A 52 9.80 -3.33 -13.14
N ASP A 53 10.71 -4.28 -13.28
CA ASP A 53 10.68 -5.53 -12.51
C ASP A 53 10.79 -5.28 -11.01
N ASP A 54 11.64 -4.34 -10.60
CA ASP A 54 11.79 -3.98 -9.19
C ASP A 54 10.52 -3.33 -8.64
N ILE A 55 9.89 -2.46 -9.42
CA ILE A 55 8.63 -1.81 -9.04
C ILE A 55 7.52 -2.85 -8.90
N LEU A 56 7.38 -3.75 -9.87
CA LEU A 56 6.37 -4.82 -9.81
C LEU A 56 6.62 -5.77 -8.64
N SER A 57 7.87 -6.11 -8.36
CA SER A 57 8.25 -6.92 -7.19
C SER A 57 7.88 -6.22 -5.89
N ALA A 58 8.10 -4.91 -5.80
CA ALA A 58 7.73 -4.13 -4.63
C ALA A 58 6.20 -4.10 -4.43
N PHE A 59 5.44 -3.93 -5.50
CA PHE A 59 3.97 -3.98 -5.44
C PHE A 59 3.47 -5.35 -4.99
N LYS A 60 4.06 -6.42 -5.51
CA LYS A 60 3.74 -7.78 -5.07
C LYS A 60 4.04 -7.96 -3.58
N GLY A 61 5.19 -7.48 -3.12
CA GLY A 61 5.56 -7.52 -1.71
C GLY A 61 4.58 -6.81 -0.81
N VAL A 62 4.14 -5.60 -1.21
CA VAL A 62 3.10 -4.87 -0.47
C VAL A 62 1.78 -5.62 -0.48
N GLY A 63 1.39 -6.19 -1.62
CA GLY A 63 0.19 -7.00 -1.73
C GLY A 63 0.22 -8.21 -0.81
N ASP A 64 1.35 -8.88 -0.72
CA ASP A 64 1.53 -10.02 0.19
C ASP A 64 1.50 -9.59 1.65
N MET A 65 2.09 -8.43 1.99
CA MET A 65 2.04 -7.87 3.33
C MET A 65 0.61 -7.51 3.75
N LEU A 66 -0.21 -7.05 2.82
CA LEU A 66 -1.58 -6.63 3.07
C LEU A 66 -2.62 -7.75 2.88
N LYS A 67 -2.21 -9.01 2.83
CA LYS A 67 -3.15 -10.12 2.83
C LYS A 67 -4.04 -10.07 4.07
N GLU A 68 -5.31 -10.43 3.89
CA GLU A 68 -6.31 -10.36 4.96
C GLU A 68 -5.85 -11.05 6.24
N GLU A 69 -5.34 -12.27 6.15
CA GLU A 69 -4.87 -13.03 7.30
C GLU A 69 -3.75 -12.33 8.06
N LYS A 70 -2.75 -11.82 7.33
CA LYS A 70 -1.60 -11.13 7.92
C LYS A 70 -2.01 -9.80 8.53
N THR A 71 -2.85 -9.05 7.83
CA THR A 71 -3.32 -7.74 8.30
C THR A 71 -4.17 -7.88 9.56
N LYS A 72 -5.09 -8.84 9.61
CA LYS A 72 -5.90 -9.10 10.78
C LYS A 72 -5.07 -9.57 11.97
N ALA A 73 -4.10 -10.45 11.75
CA ALA A 73 -3.19 -10.91 12.81
C ALA A 73 -2.39 -9.74 13.38
N TRP A 74 -1.87 -8.88 12.53
CA TRP A 74 -1.13 -7.70 12.95
C TRP A 74 -1.99 -6.74 13.77
N ILE A 75 -3.20 -6.42 13.29
CA ILE A 75 -4.13 -5.53 14.00
C ILE A 75 -4.53 -6.10 15.36
N ASN A 76 -4.69 -7.40 15.48
CA ASN A 76 -5.07 -8.06 16.74
C ASN A 76 -4.01 -7.95 17.84
N GLU A 77 -2.76 -7.67 17.46
CA GLU A 77 -1.69 -7.40 18.42
C GLU A 77 -1.85 -6.03 19.10
N TYR A 78 -2.71 -5.16 18.58
CA TYR A 78 -2.91 -3.80 19.07
C TYR A 78 -4.38 -3.54 19.38
N PRO A 79 -4.92 -4.10 20.48
CA PRO A 79 -6.34 -3.97 20.80
C PRO A 79 -6.82 -2.52 20.98
N ASP A 80 -5.91 -1.61 21.32
CA ASP A 80 -6.24 -0.19 21.49
C ASP A 80 -6.64 0.50 20.17
N LEU A 81 -6.26 -0.05 19.03
CA LEU A 81 -6.69 0.47 17.73
C LEU A 81 -8.20 0.43 17.53
N LYS A 82 -8.90 -0.44 18.26
CA LYS A 82 -10.36 -0.54 18.21
C LYS A 82 -11.05 0.62 18.92
N LYS A 83 -10.32 1.37 19.73
CA LYS A 83 -10.84 2.54 20.42
C LYS A 83 -10.94 3.69 19.41
N GLN A 84 -12.08 4.40 19.44
CA GLN A 84 -12.27 5.53 18.56
C GLN A 84 -11.40 6.71 18.99
N ILE A 85 -10.62 7.24 18.04
CA ILE A 85 -9.84 8.45 18.26
C ILE A 85 -10.78 9.65 18.13
N LYS A 86 -10.92 10.39 19.24
CA LYS A 86 -11.81 11.56 19.27
C LYS A 86 -11.24 12.77 18.53
N LYS A 87 -9.92 12.88 18.44
CA LYS A 87 -9.26 14.01 17.80
C LYS A 87 -8.08 13.51 16.96
N PRO A 88 -8.23 13.50 15.63
CA PRO A 88 -7.13 13.14 14.74
C PRO A 88 -5.93 14.07 14.93
N GLN A 89 -4.72 13.50 14.83
CA GLN A 89 -3.49 14.25 14.91
C GLN A 89 -2.80 14.29 13.54
N THR A 90 -2.08 15.36 13.28
CA THR A 90 -1.23 15.48 12.11
C THR A 90 0.12 14.85 12.42
N ILE A 91 0.51 13.85 11.60
CA ILE A 91 1.78 13.14 11.76
C ILE A 91 2.57 13.28 10.47
N GLY A 92 3.85 13.67 10.59
CA GLY A 92 4.76 13.73 9.47
C GLY A 92 5.43 12.39 9.24
N VAL A 93 5.42 11.91 8.00
CA VAL A 93 6.19 10.72 7.58
C VAL A 93 7.25 11.16 6.60
N ILE A 94 8.53 10.88 6.92
CA ILE A 94 9.66 11.27 6.08
C ILE A 94 10.18 10.03 5.37
N ASN A 95 10.13 10.06 4.05
CA ASN A 95 10.57 8.96 3.20
C ASN A 95 11.92 9.28 2.58
N ALA A 96 12.81 8.28 2.52
CA ALA A 96 14.14 8.45 1.93
C ALA A 96 14.12 8.66 0.42
N GLY A 97 13.13 8.11 -0.27
CA GLY A 97 12.95 8.28 -1.71
C GLY A 97 13.96 7.54 -2.59
N LYS A 98 14.77 6.65 -2.02
CA LYS A 98 15.84 5.94 -2.75
C LYS A 98 15.44 4.54 -3.21
N ILE A 99 14.51 3.89 -2.51
CA ILE A 99 14.05 2.53 -2.78
C ILE A 99 12.52 2.55 -2.89
N GLN A 100 11.96 1.79 -3.85
CA GLN A 100 10.52 1.73 -4.04
C GLN A 100 9.84 1.22 -2.78
N LEU A 101 8.84 1.96 -2.30
CA LEU A 101 7.97 1.55 -1.20
C LEU A 101 8.72 1.19 0.10
N GLU A 102 9.94 1.71 0.27
CA GLU A 102 10.76 1.47 1.46
C GLU A 102 10.00 1.78 2.76
N ASP A 103 9.31 2.90 2.78
CA ASP A 103 8.64 3.42 3.97
C ASP A 103 7.12 3.16 3.97
N ILE A 104 6.65 2.24 3.13
CA ILE A 104 5.21 1.95 3.02
C ILE A 104 4.63 1.45 4.35
N HIS A 105 5.41 0.71 5.13
CA HIS A 105 4.97 0.19 6.42
C HIS A 105 4.63 1.33 7.38
N ASP A 106 5.47 2.34 7.47
CA ASP A 106 5.24 3.50 8.34
C ASP A 106 4.02 4.30 7.87
N PHE A 107 3.88 4.47 6.57
CA PHE A 107 2.73 5.14 5.97
C PHE A 107 1.42 4.42 6.32
N ILE A 108 1.38 3.10 6.12
CA ILE A 108 0.19 2.28 6.41
C ILE A 108 -0.10 2.29 7.92
N SER A 109 0.92 2.14 8.76
CA SER A 109 0.77 2.14 10.22
C SER A 109 0.14 3.45 10.71
N THR A 110 0.60 4.58 10.17
CA THR A 110 0.07 5.90 10.51
C THR A 110 -1.41 6.02 10.12
N LEU A 111 -1.77 5.62 8.92
CA LEU A 111 -3.15 5.73 8.43
C LEU A 111 -4.11 4.76 9.12
N ILE A 112 -3.67 3.54 9.41
CA ILE A 112 -4.52 2.54 10.10
C ILE A 112 -4.80 2.97 11.53
N SER A 113 -3.84 3.59 12.20
CA SER A 113 -4.02 4.04 13.58
C SER A 113 -5.07 5.12 13.73
N GLY A 114 -5.42 5.78 12.65
CA GLY A 114 -6.41 6.84 12.64
C GLY A 114 -5.84 8.19 12.90
#